data_83d7e97799bbe853ee94299e73aa4f69
#
_entry.id   83d7e97799bbe853ee94299e73aa4f69
#
_cell.length_a   1.000
_cell.length_b   1.000
_cell.length_c   1.000
_cell.angle_alpha   90.00
_cell.angle_beta   90.00
_cell.angle_gamma   90.00
#
_symmetry.space_group_name_H-M   'P 1'
#
loop_
_entity.id
_entity.type
_entity.pdbx_description
1 polymer ?
#
loop_
_entity_poly.entity_id
_entity_poly.type
_entity_poly.pdbx_seq_one_letter_code
_entity_poly.pdbx_strand_id
1 'polypeptide(L)'
;NAFNLCPFDKVKVVIIGQDPYHGPGQAHGLCFSVNDGVAFPPSLQNIFKEIHDDLGVPVPSSGNLTRWAEQGVLLLNATLTVRAHQAGSHQRRGWEEFTDAAIRVLAEQKEHLVFILWGSYAQKKGAFIDRNRHLVLTSVHPSPLSAYNGFFGNKHFSRTNEYLAAHGETPINW
;
A
#
# COMPACT_ATOMS: atom_id res chain seq x y z
N ASN A 1 1.96 12.62 4.59
CA ASN A 1 3.36 12.18 4.34
C ASN A 1 3.52 11.35 3.07
N ALA A 2 2.50 10.59 2.65
CA ALA A 2 2.62 9.71 1.49
C ALA A 2 3.09 10.48 0.24
N PHE A 3 2.46 11.60 -0.06
CA PHE A 3 2.82 12.42 -1.22
C PHE A 3 4.15 13.17 -1.04
N ASN A 4 4.53 13.53 0.18
CA ASN A 4 5.79 14.19 0.46
C ASN A 4 6.98 13.24 0.35
N LEU A 5 6.82 12.01 0.81
CA LEU A 5 7.88 11.00 0.78
C LEU A 5 8.00 10.30 -0.56
N CYS A 6 6.90 10.25 -1.33
CA CYS A 6 6.86 9.65 -2.66
C CYS A 6 6.16 10.60 -3.63
N PRO A 7 6.87 11.62 -4.16
CA PRO A 7 6.29 12.55 -5.10
C PRO A 7 5.88 11.88 -6.42
N PHE A 8 4.97 12.53 -7.14
CA PHE A 8 4.36 12.01 -8.37
C PHE A 8 5.35 11.42 -9.37
N ASP A 9 6.44 12.13 -9.64
CA ASP A 9 7.45 11.70 -10.63
C ASP A 9 8.27 10.48 -10.19
N LYS A 10 8.26 10.16 -8.90
CA LYS A 10 9.02 9.01 -8.36
C LYS A 10 8.16 7.77 -8.14
N VAL A 11 6.84 7.88 -8.24
CA VAL A 11 5.93 6.76 -7.99
C VAL A 11 6.17 5.63 -8.99
N LYS A 12 6.38 4.42 -8.47
CA LYS A 12 6.47 3.17 -9.23
C LYS A 12 5.39 2.18 -8.82
N VAL A 13 5.05 2.17 -7.54
CA VAL A 13 4.11 1.24 -6.93
C VAL A 13 3.11 2.03 -6.10
N VAL A 14 1.85 1.67 -6.20
CA VAL A 14 0.77 2.26 -5.39
C VAL A 14 0.11 1.16 -4.56
N ILE A 15 0.13 1.32 -3.25
CA ILE A 15 -0.59 0.44 -2.32
C ILE A 15 -1.71 1.28 -1.71
N ILE A 16 -2.94 0.80 -1.81
CA ILE A 16 -4.13 1.53 -1.33
C ILE A 16 -4.63 0.89 -0.05
N GLY A 17 -4.65 1.67 1.04
CA GLY A 17 -5.32 1.33 2.29
C GLY A 17 -6.63 2.10 2.41
N GLN A 18 -7.40 1.83 3.46
CA GLN A 18 -8.68 2.51 3.69
C GLN A 18 -8.52 3.68 4.64
N ASP A 19 -8.23 3.42 5.90
CA ASP A 19 -8.12 4.42 6.98
C ASP A 19 -6.74 4.38 7.62
N PRO A 20 -6.27 5.51 8.18
CA PRO A 20 -5.13 5.49 9.10
C PRO A 20 -5.42 4.64 10.33
N TYR A 21 -4.39 4.16 11.01
CA TYR A 21 -4.56 3.56 12.34
C TYR A 21 -5.16 4.58 13.30
N HIS A 22 -6.11 4.15 14.13
CA HIS A 22 -6.83 5.04 15.05
C HIS A 22 -6.30 5.02 16.49
N GLY A 23 -5.32 4.17 16.78
CA GLY A 23 -4.63 4.19 18.08
C GLY A 23 -3.67 5.36 18.17
N PRO A 24 -3.51 6.00 19.34
CA PRO A 24 -2.57 7.10 19.52
C PRO A 24 -1.15 6.70 19.10
N GLY A 25 -0.48 7.55 18.31
CA GLY A 25 0.91 7.34 17.89
C GLY A 25 1.13 6.24 16.85
N GLN A 26 0.09 5.59 16.33
CA GLN A 26 0.22 4.53 15.34
C GLN A 26 0.40 5.09 13.93
N ALA A 27 -0.54 5.91 13.46
CA ALA A 27 -0.51 6.46 12.10
C ALA A 27 0.54 7.55 11.96
N HIS A 28 1.26 7.57 10.83
CA HIS A 28 2.20 8.65 10.50
C HIS A 28 2.16 9.05 9.02
N GLY A 29 1.03 8.79 8.35
CA GLY A 29 0.75 9.25 7.01
C GLY A 29 1.07 8.27 5.89
N LEU A 30 1.53 7.06 6.20
CA LEU A 30 1.75 5.97 5.24
C LEU A 30 0.86 4.79 5.61
N CYS A 31 0.10 4.27 4.65
CA CYS A 31 -0.78 3.14 4.94
C CYS A 31 0.02 1.92 5.42
N PHE A 32 -0.54 1.18 6.37
CA PHE A 32 0.04 0.02 7.05
C PHE A 32 1.27 0.31 7.92
N SER A 33 1.94 1.44 7.73
CA SER A 33 3.18 1.79 8.43
C SER A 33 2.92 2.29 9.85
N VAL A 34 3.86 2.02 10.75
CA VAL A 34 3.93 2.61 12.09
C VAL A 34 5.30 3.22 12.32
N ASN A 35 5.39 4.13 13.29
CA ASN A 35 6.67 4.72 13.68
C ASN A 35 7.61 3.67 14.30
N ASP A 36 8.91 3.98 14.31
CA ASP A 36 9.90 3.14 14.97
C ASP A 36 9.51 2.92 16.44
N GLY A 37 9.72 1.71 16.93
CA GLY A 37 9.42 1.34 18.31
C GLY A 37 7.96 1.03 18.60
N VAL A 38 7.07 1.20 17.63
CA VAL A 38 5.65 0.86 17.77
C VAL A 38 5.45 -0.60 17.38
N ALA A 39 4.66 -1.34 18.16
CA ALA A 39 4.32 -2.72 17.87
C ALA A 39 3.62 -2.85 16.51
N PHE A 40 3.92 -3.91 15.78
CA PHE A 40 3.35 -4.14 14.46
C PHE A 40 1.86 -4.48 14.58
N PRO A 41 0.96 -3.70 13.96
CA PRO A 41 -0.44 -4.10 13.84
C PRO A 41 -0.57 -5.44 13.10
N PRO A 42 -1.65 -6.20 13.34
CA PRO A 42 -1.79 -7.55 12.78
C PRO A 42 -1.67 -7.61 11.26
N SER A 43 -2.23 -6.65 10.53
CA SER A 43 -2.11 -6.61 9.06
C SER A 43 -0.66 -6.45 8.63
N LEU A 44 0.10 -5.60 9.32
CA LEU A 44 1.52 -5.39 9.01
C LEU A 44 2.35 -6.63 9.32
N GLN A 45 2.05 -7.33 10.39
CA GLN A 45 2.69 -8.62 10.69
C GLN A 45 2.51 -9.61 9.53
N ASN A 46 1.31 -9.68 8.99
CA ASN A 46 0.98 -10.57 7.87
C ASN A 46 1.67 -10.14 6.58
N ILE A 47 1.79 -8.83 6.33
CA ILE A 47 2.54 -8.31 5.19
C ILE A 47 4.01 -8.74 5.28
N PHE A 48 4.64 -8.57 6.43
CA PHE A 48 6.03 -8.97 6.62
C PHE A 48 6.22 -10.49 6.52
N LYS A 49 5.25 -11.27 7.00
CA LYS A 49 5.28 -12.73 6.85
C LYS A 49 5.27 -13.12 5.36
N GLU A 50 4.41 -12.50 4.56
CA GLU A 50 4.35 -12.79 3.13
C GLU A 50 5.64 -12.37 2.41
N ILE A 51 6.23 -11.22 2.75
CA ILE A 51 7.51 -10.80 2.20
C ILE A 51 8.61 -11.82 2.52
N HIS A 52 8.65 -12.29 3.75
CA HIS A 52 9.62 -13.31 4.16
C HIS A 52 9.44 -14.61 3.37
N ASP A 53 8.21 -15.10 3.25
CA ASP A 53 7.90 -16.33 2.52
C ASP A 53 8.13 -16.20 1.01
N ASP A 54 7.85 -15.03 0.44
CA ASP A 54 8.00 -14.75 -0.99
C ASP A 54 9.46 -14.53 -1.40
N LEU A 55 10.20 -13.73 -0.64
CA LEU A 55 11.53 -13.25 -1.03
C LEU A 55 12.67 -13.81 -0.18
N GLY A 56 12.37 -14.48 0.94
CA GLY A 56 13.39 -14.92 1.89
C GLY A 56 14.03 -13.78 2.69
N VAL A 57 13.45 -12.59 2.65
CA VAL A 57 13.94 -11.42 3.38
C VAL A 57 13.56 -11.53 4.85
N PRO A 58 14.48 -11.27 5.80
CA PRO A 58 14.15 -11.29 7.22
C PRO A 58 13.07 -10.28 7.58
N VAL A 59 12.24 -10.62 8.57
CA VAL A 59 11.27 -9.67 9.13
C VAL A 59 12.04 -8.52 9.79
N PRO A 60 11.75 -7.25 9.42
CA PRO A 60 12.48 -6.12 9.97
C PRO A 60 12.16 -5.89 11.46
N SER A 61 13.04 -5.16 12.15
CA SER A 61 12.83 -4.79 13.54
C SER A 61 11.88 -3.59 13.70
N SER A 62 11.64 -2.84 12.64
CA SER A 62 10.76 -1.66 12.63
C SER A 62 9.63 -1.80 11.62
N GLY A 63 8.45 -1.34 11.99
CA GLY A 63 7.29 -1.25 11.11
C GLY A 63 7.19 0.07 10.34
N ASN A 64 8.23 0.89 10.35
CA ASN A 64 8.28 2.13 9.60
C ASN A 64 8.58 1.86 8.13
N LEU A 65 7.62 2.13 7.24
CA LEU A 65 7.71 1.86 5.82
C LEU A 65 8.20 3.07 5.00
N THR A 66 8.74 4.09 5.65
CA THR A 66 9.34 5.24 4.97
C THR A 66 10.39 4.80 3.94
N ARG A 67 11.16 3.76 4.23
CA ARG A 67 12.15 3.21 3.30
C ARG A 67 11.53 2.72 1.98
N TRP A 68 10.29 2.24 2.01
CA TRP A 68 9.57 1.88 0.78
C TRP A 68 9.15 3.13 0.00
N ALA A 69 8.62 4.13 0.71
CA ALA A 69 8.18 5.38 0.08
C ALA A 69 9.34 6.08 -0.64
N GLU A 70 10.52 6.10 -0.04
CA GLU A 70 11.72 6.69 -0.63
C GLU A 70 12.16 5.99 -1.92
N GLN A 71 11.75 4.75 -2.12
CA GLN A 71 12.05 3.96 -3.32
C GLN A 71 10.97 4.07 -4.41
N GLY A 72 9.91 4.81 -4.18
CA GLY A 72 8.83 5.00 -5.16
C GLY A 72 7.54 4.25 -4.85
N VAL A 73 7.36 3.77 -3.63
CA VAL A 73 6.10 3.14 -3.19
C VAL A 73 5.20 4.20 -2.56
N LEU A 74 4.09 4.52 -3.21
CA LEU A 74 3.07 5.41 -2.66
C LEU A 74 2.14 4.61 -1.77
N LEU A 75 2.24 4.82 -0.46
CA LEU A 75 1.44 4.15 0.57
C LEU A 75 0.27 5.06 0.96
N LEU A 76 -0.83 4.95 0.24
CA LEU A 76 -1.93 5.90 0.29
C LEU A 76 -3.18 5.31 0.95
N ASN A 77 -3.63 5.91 2.05
CA ASN A 77 -4.95 5.64 2.59
C ASN A 77 -6.00 6.43 1.81
N ALA A 78 -7.16 5.81 1.56
CA ALA A 78 -8.28 6.48 0.89
C ALA A 78 -8.80 7.66 1.72
N THR A 79 -8.88 7.47 3.04
CA THR A 79 -9.19 8.52 4.01
C THR A 79 -7.89 8.88 4.75
N LEU A 80 -7.49 10.14 4.70
CA LEU A 80 -6.18 10.57 5.21
C LEU A 80 -6.18 10.92 6.70
N THR A 81 -7.36 11.07 7.32
CA THR A 81 -7.51 11.36 8.75
C THR A 81 -8.54 10.46 9.40
N VAL A 82 -8.43 10.32 10.71
CA VAL A 82 -9.35 9.53 11.53
C VAL A 82 -9.32 10.09 12.96
N ARG A 83 -10.44 10.02 13.69
CA ARG A 83 -10.44 10.33 15.12
C ARG A 83 -9.81 9.19 15.90
N ALA A 84 -9.09 9.51 16.97
CA ALA A 84 -8.47 8.50 17.83
C ALA A 84 -9.52 7.49 18.30
N HIS A 85 -9.19 6.19 18.25
CA HIS A 85 -10.04 5.06 18.61
C HIS A 85 -11.38 4.96 17.86
N GLN A 86 -11.53 5.69 16.72
CA GLN A 86 -12.78 5.71 15.95
C GLN A 86 -12.50 5.39 14.48
N ALA A 87 -12.31 4.11 14.17
CA ALA A 87 -12.08 3.66 12.79
C ALA A 87 -13.20 4.15 11.87
N GLY A 88 -12.82 4.64 10.68
CA GLY A 88 -13.78 5.12 9.69
C GLY A 88 -14.48 6.42 10.04
N SER A 89 -14.09 7.12 11.12
CA SER A 89 -14.80 8.32 11.61
C SER A 89 -14.81 9.48 10.61
N HIS A 90 -13.85 9.54 9.68
CA HIS A 90 -13.77 10.57 8.65
C HIS A 90 -14.12 10.06 7.24
N GLN A 91 -14.71 8.87 7.12
CA GLN A 91 -15.22 8.38 5.84
C GLN A 91 -16.32 9.31 5.31
N ARG A 92 -16.38 9.44 3.98
CA ARG A 92 -17.35 10.30 3.26
C ARG A 92 -17.27 11.77 3.65
N ARG A 93 -16.06 12.24 4.01
CA ARG A 93 -15.77 13.63 4.38
C ARG A 93 -14.89 14.35 3.35
N GLY A 94 -14.84 13.85 2.11
CA GLY A 94 -14.10 14.47 1.01
C GLY A 94 -12.73 13.89 0.74
N TRP A 95 -12.14 13.13 1.66
CA TRP A 95 -10.81 12.53 1.43
C TRP A 95 -10.82 11.50 0.29
N GLU A 96 -11.90 10.71 0.18
CA GLU A 96 -12.00 9.68 -0.85
C GLU A 96 -12.02 10.28 -2.25
N GLU A 97 -12.69 11.40 -2.45
CA GLU A 97 -12.70 12.10 -3.75
C GLU A 97 -11.31 12.63 -4.10
N PHE A 98 -10.61 13.20 -3.11
CA PHE A 98 -9.24 13.69 -3.30
C PHE A 98 -8.29 12.55 -3.67
N THR A 99 -8.33 11.44 -2.93
CA THR A 99 -7.45 10.29 -3.19
C THR A 99 -7.81 9.58 -4.49
N ASP A 100 -9.09 9.51 -4.86
CA ASP A 100 -9.50 9.01 -6.18
C ASP A 100 -8.93 9.86 -7.30
N ALA A 101 -8.99 11.18 -7.17
CA ALA A 101 -8.42 12.10 -8.17
C ALA A 101 -6.91 11.90 -8.31
N ALA A 102 -6.19 11.74 -7.20
CA ALA A 102 -4.74 11.50 -7.22
C ALA A 102 -4.40 10.18 -7.93
N ILE A 103 -5.14 9.11 -7.65
CA ILE A 103 -4.93 7.81 -8.29
C ILE A 103 -5.22 7.88 -9.78
N ARG A 104 -6.28 8.60 -10.20
CA ARG A 104 -6.61 8.78 -11.62
C ARG A 104 -5.50 9.52 -12.36
N VAL A 105 -4.98 10.60 -11.78
CA VAL A 105 -3.88 11.34 -12.39
C VAL A 105 -2.66 10.45 -12.59
N LEU A 106 -2.29 9.66 -11.60
CA LEU A 106 -1.20 8.69 -11.71
C LEU A 106 -1.46 7.68 -12.83
N ALA A 107 -2.65 7.07 -12.84
CA ALA A 107 -2.99 6.03 -13.81
C ALA A 107 -3.07 6.56 -15.24
N GLU A 108 -3.52 7.80 -15.44
CA GLU A 108 -3.70 8.40 -16.76
C GLU A 108 -2.40 9.01 -17.32
N GLN A 109 -1.56 9.59 -16.47
CA GLN A 109 -0.37 10.32 -16.90
C GLN A 109 0.92 9.53 -16.85
N LYS A 110 0.96 8.41 -16.13
CA LYS A 110 2.14 7.55 -16.05
C LYS A 110 1.89 6.20 -16.72
N GLU A 111 2.96 5.48 -17.00
CA GLU A 111 2.90 4.12 -17.57
C GLU A 111 3.72 3.17 -16.70
N HIS A 112 3.36 1.90 -16.76
CA HIS A 112 4.11 0.82 -16.11
C HIS A 112 4.20 0.97 -14.59
N LEU A 113 3.12 1.47 -13.97
CA LEU A 113 2.96 1.44 -12.53
C LEU A 113 2.47 0.06 -12.07
N VAL A 114 2.74 -0.27 -10.80
CA VAL A 114 2.15 -1.42 -10.15
C VAL A 114 1.15 -0.94 -9.12
N PHE A 115 -0.11 -1.36 -9.24
CA PHE A 115 -1.16 -1.09 -8.27
C PHE A 115 -1.41 -2.36 -7.47
N ILE A 116 -1.24 -2.28 -6.15
CA ILE A 116 -1.46 -3.39 -5.24
C ILE A 116 -2.74 -3.11 -4.45
N LEU A 117 -3.76 -3.91 -4.70
CA LEU A 117 -5.12 -3.70 -4.21
C LEU A 117 -5.55 -4.88 -3.33
N TRP A 118 -5.44 -4.72 -2.03
CA TRP A 118 -5.81 -5.74 -1.06
C TRP A 118 -7.19 -5.47 -0.48
N GLY A 119 -8.09 -6.42 -0.70
CA GLY A 119 -9.46 -6.35 -0.23
C GLY A 119 -10.40 -5.68 -1.22
N SER A 120 -11.70 -5.88 -1.01
CA SER A 120 -12.73 -5.40 -1.94
C SER A 120 -12.78 -3.88 -2.04
N TYR A 121 -12.53 -3.16 -0.95
CA TYR A 121 -12.54 -1.71 -0.94
C TYR A 121 -11.48 -1.14 -1.89
N ALA A 122 -10.23 -1.58 -1.76
CA ALA A 122 -9.14 -1.14 -2.63
C ALA A 122 -9.39 -1.55 -4.08
N GLN A 123 -9.91 -2.76 -4.31
CA GLN A 123 -10.21 -3.24 -5.66
C GLN A 123 -11.29 -2.42 -6.36
N LYS A 124 -12.33 -1.99 -5.63
CA LYS A 124 -13.36 -1.10 -6.17
C LYS A 124 -12.78 0.26 -6.52
N LYS A 125 -11.93 0.80 -5.66
CA LYS A 125 -11.27 2.09 -5.87
C LYS A 125 -10.37 2.09 -7.10
N GLY A 126 -9.72 0.96 -7.39
CA GLY A 126 -8.83 0.78 -8.54
C GLY A 126 -9.49 0.13 -9.76
N ALA A 127 -10.80 -0.04 -9.79
CA ALA A 127 -11.49 -0.77 -10.88
C ALA A 127 -11.33 -0.11 -12.26
N PHE A 128 -11.11 1.21 -12.31
CA PHE A 128 -10.94 1.96 -13.55
C PHE A 128 -9.56 1.83 -14.19
N ILE A 129 -8.58 1.25 -13.50
CA ILE A 129 -7.17 1.22 -13.93
C ILE A 129 -7.02 0.36 -15.18
N ASP A 130 -6.36 0.89 -16.22
CA ASP A 130 -6.08 0.18 -17.46
C ASP A 130 -4.96 -0.85 -17.24
N ARG A 131 -5.33 -2.12 -17.28
CA ARG A 131 -4.41 -3.25 -17.08
C ARG A 131 -3.45 -3.48 -18.25
N ASN A 132 -3.67 -2.81 -19.38
CA ASN A 132 -2.72 -2.83 -20.50
C ASN A 132 -1.57 -1.83 -20.29
N ARG A 133 -1.79 -0.80 -19.46
CA ARG A 133 -0.77 0.22 -19.15
C ARG A 133 -0.05 -0.06 -17.84
N HIS A 134 -0.71 -0.74 -16.90
CA HIS A 134 -0.21 -0.96 -15.55
C HIS A 134 -0.41 -2.40 -15.13
N LEU A 135 0.41 -2.85 -14.18
CA LEU A 135 0.17 -4.12 -13.49
C LEU A 135 -0.77 -3.87 -12.31
N VAL A 136 -1.86 -4.61 -12.25
CA VAL A 136 -2.78 -4.56 -11.11
C VAL A 136 -2.77 -5.91 -10.40
N LEU A 137 -2.32 -5.93 -9.16
CA LEU A 137 -2.25 -7.12 -8.32
C LEU A 137 -3.35 -7.05 -7.26
N THR A 138 -4.18 -8.07 -7.21
CA THR A 138 -5.32 -8.15 -6.28
C THR A 138 -5.24 -9.38 -5.42
N SER A 139 -5.67 -9.25 -4.18
CA SER A 139 -5.89 -10.36 -3.26
C SER A 139 -6.84 -9.95 -2.14
N VAL A 140 -7.20 -10.89 -1.27
CA VAL A 140 -7.87 -10.54 -0.02
C VAL A 140 -6.96 -9.65 0.85
N HIS A 141 -7.57 -8.97 1.81
CA HIS A 141 -6.84 -8.06 2.71
C HIS A 141 -5.89 -8.84 3.63
N PRO A 142 -4.74 -8.25 4.04
CA PRO A 142 -3.80 -8.90 4.97
C PRO A 142 -4.30 -8.99 6.42
N SER A 143 -5.47 -8.47 6.74
CA SER A 143 -6.10 -8.62 8.06
C SER A 143 -6.17 -10.10 8.47
N PRO A 144 -5.98 -10.43 9.77
CA PRO A 144 -6.17 -11.79 10.25
C PRO A 144 -7.53 -12.40 9.92
N LEU A 145 -8.56 -11.57 9.70
CA LEU A 145 -9.90 -12.03 9.31
C LEU A 145 -9.94 -12.66 7.91
N SER A 146 -9.00 -12.35 7.04
CA SER A 146 -9.02 -12.77 5.62
C SER A 146 -7.69 -13.32 5.11
N ALA A 147 -6.58 -13.10 5.80
CA ALA A 147 -5.25 -13.39 5.26
C ALA A 147 -5.07 -14.86 4.82
N TYR A 148 -5.64 -15.81 5.55
CA TYR A 148 -5.54 -17.23 5.22
C TYR A 148 -6.43 -17.64 4.03
N ASN A 149 -7.29 -16.74 3.55
CA ASN A 149 -8.18 -16.99 2.42
C ASN A 149 -7.61 -16.48 1.09
N GLY A 150 -6.30 -16.29 0.99
CA GLY A 150 -5.65 -15.93 -0.27
C GLY A 150 -4.62 -14.81 -0.22
N PHE A 151 -4.37 -14.18 0.94
CA PHE A 151 -3.28 -13.21 1.04
C PHE A 151 -1.93 -13.92 1.08
N PHE A 152 -1.77 -14.88 1.98
CA PHE A 152 -0.54 -15.65 2.05
C PHE A 152 -0.36 -16.48 0.78
N GLY A 153 0.81 -16.36 0.16
CA GLY A 153 1.12 -17.00 -1.09
C GLY A 153 0.78 -16.17 -2.33
N ASN A 154 0.34 -14.89 -2.17
CA ASN A 154 0.03 -14.04 -3.32
C ASN A 154 1.27 -13.62 -4.11
N LYS A 155 2.45 -13.60 -3.49
CA LYS A 155 3.74 -13.27 -4.12
C LYS A 155 3.76 -11.90 -4.80
N HIS A 156 2.99 -10.96 -4.28
CA HIS A 156 2.89 -9.62 -4.88
C HIS A 156 4.22 -8.89 -4.90
N PHE A 157 5.11 -9.17 -3.95
CA PHE A 157 6.38 -8.46 -3.81
C PHE A 157 7.39 -8.88 -4.88
N SER A 158 7.53 -10.18 -5.14
CA SER A 158 8.35 -10.68 -6.24
C SER A 158 7.76 -10.34 -7.60
N ARG A 159 6.44 -10.44 -7.74
CA ARG A 159 5.74 -10.10 -8.99
C ARG A 159 5.90 -8.62 -9.34
N THR A 160 5.84 -7.73 -8.33
CA THR A 160 6.12 -6.31 -8.52
C THR A 160 7.52 -6.10 -9.04
N ASN A 161 8.52 -6.73 -8.43
CA ASN A 161 9.92 -6.56 -8.81
C ASN A 161 10.21 -7.11 -10.20
N GLU A 162 9.62 -8.23 -10.58
CA GLU A 162 9.73 -8.77 -11.94
C GLU A 162 9.18 -7.79 -12.98
N TYR A 163 8.02 -7.22 -12.72
CA TYR A 163 7.41 -6.23 -13.61
C TYR A 163 8.25 -4.97 -13.74
N LEU A 164 8.75 -4.43 -12.64
CA LEU A 164 9.59 -3.24 -12.66
C LEU A 164 10.88 -3.49 -13.44
N ALA A 165 11.55 -4.61 -13.21
CA ALA A 165 12.77 -4.97 -13.92
C ALA A 165 12.51 -5.13 -15.42
N ALA A 166 11.39 -5.74 -15.81
CA ALA A 166 11.01 -5.92 -17.22
C ALA A 166 10.78 -4.59 -17.93
N HIS A 167 10.49 -3.51 -17.21
CA HIS A 167 10.27 -2.18 -17.77
C HIS A 167 11.42 -1.22 -17.49
N GLY A 168 12.60 -1.75 -17.17
CA GLY A 168 13.82 -0.95 -16.98
C GLY A 168 13.87 -0.15 -15.69
N GLU A 169 13.02 -0.47 -14.72
CA GLU A 169 13.00 0.23 -13.44
C GLU A 169 13.67 -0.60 -12.34
N THR A 170 14.25 0.10 -11.35
CA THR A 170 14.89 -0.55 -10.22
C THR A 170 13.85 -1.26 -9.35
N PRO A 171 14.03 -2.55 -9.05
CA PRO A 171 13.15 -3.25 -8.12
C PRO A 171 13.14 -2.62 -6.73
N ILE A 172 12.08 -2.89 -5.98
CA ILE A 172 11.94 -2.40 -4.61
C ILE A 172 12.68 -3.35 -3.66
N ASN A 173 13.42 -2.77 -2.75
CA ASN A 173 14.03 -3.48 -1.64
C ASN A 173 13.02 -3.51 -0.49
N TRP A 174 12.21 -4.54 -0.49
CA TRP A 174 11.14 -4.70 0.49
C TRP A 174 11.71 -5.06 1.88
#